data_02dec9ecda8ae3c5350f08963634df8d
#
_entry.id   02dec9ecda8ae3c5350f08963634df8d
#
_cell.length_a   1.000
_cell.length_b   1.000
_cell.length_c   1.000
_cell.angle_alpha   90.00
_cell.angle_beta   90.00
_cell.angle_gamma   90.00
#
_symmetry.space_group_name_H-M   'P 1'
#
loop_
_entity.id
_entity.type
_entity.pdbx_description
1 polymer ?
#
loop_
_entity_poly.entity_id
_entity_poly.type
_entity_poly.pdbx_seq_one_letter_code
_entity_poly.pdbx_strand_id
1 'polypeptide(L)'
;MYKRQGATRLLGLQGLRLEDALRHEFSTAAGEGPDLSRPIDSVYHGITAPLELQGPGPSLRIEQDGFADAVVWNPGDEAAAAIGDIGPGEARRFLCVEAAQVQTPVLVEPGQAWSGSQVLRLP
;
A
#
# COMPACT_ATOMS: atom_id res chain seq x y z
N MET A 1 20.41 -11.24 2.24
CA MET A 1 19.51 -10.40 3.01
C MET A 1 18.56 -9.64 2.08
N TYR A 2 17.34 -9.55 2.49
CA TYR A 2 16.37 -8.79 1.73
C TYR A 2 16.72 -7.30 1.74
N LYS A 3 16.69 -6.65 0.58
CA LYS A 3 17.09 -5.26 0.40
C LYS A 3 15.95 -4.38 -0.08
N ARG A 4 14.75 -4.58 0.48
CA ARG A 4 13.60 -3.79 0.06
C ARG A 4 13.89 -2.29 0.14
N GLN A 5 14.51 -1.84 1.23
CA GLN A 5 14.73 -0.42 1.48
C GLN A 5 15.54 0.27 0.39
N GLY A 6 16.53 -0.41 -0.17
CA GLY A 6 17.40 0.19 -1.18
C GLY A 6 16.99 -0.09 -2.61
N ALA A 7 16.18 -1.13 -2.84
CA ALA A 7 15.88 -1.62 -4.18
C ALA A 7 14.39 -1.60 -4.52
N THR A 8 13.51 -1.62 -3.53
CA THR A 8 12.07 -1.74 -3.75
C THR A 8 11.42 -0.36 -3.84
N ARG A 9 10.57 -0.18 -4.85
CA ARG A 9 9.83 1.05 -5.09
C ARG A 9 8.39 0.72 -5.43
N LEU A 10 7.47 1.55 -4.95
CA LEU A 10 6.06 1.46 -5.30
C LEU A 10 5.72 2.68 -6.15
N LEU A 11 5.36 2.45 -7.41
CA LEU A 11 5.11 3.48 -8.40
C LEU A 11 3.63 3.55 -8.77
N GLY A 12 3.21 4.69 -9.29
CA GLY A 12 1.84 4.93 -9.74
C GLY A 12 1.02 5.81 -8.80
N LEU A 13 1.62 6.25 -7.69
CA LEU A 13 0.94 7.04 -6.67
C LEU A 13 1.16 8.55 -6.81
N GLN A 14 2.00 8.96 -7.75
CA GLN A 14 2.37 10.36 -7.91
C GLN A 14 1.17 11.27 -8.08
N GLY A 15 1.14 12.37 -7.35
CA GLY A 15 0.11 13.39 -7.44
C GLY A 15 -1.15 13.08 -6.65
N LEU A 16 -1.28 11.90 -6.07
CA LEU A 16 -2.44 11.55 -5.26
C LEU A 16 -2.39 12.21 -3.89
N ARG A 17 -3.56 12.46 -3.32
CA ARG A 17 -3.63 12.91 -1.94
C ARG A 17 -3.19 11.79 -1.03
N LEU A 18 -2.31 12.11 -0.12
CA LEU A 18 -1.68 11.17 0.82
C LEU A 18 -2.05 11.52 2.24
N GLU A 19 -2.54 10.56 2.96
CA GLU A 19 -2.77 10.65 4.38
C GLU A 19 -1.77 9.74 5.11
N ASP A 20 -0.85 10.36 5.86
CA ASP A 20 0.14 9.63 6.67
C ASP A 20 -0.45 9.43 8.07
N ALA A 21 -0.89 8.20 8.36
CA ALA A 21 -1.54 7.90 9.62
C ALA A 21 -0.57 7.88 10.80
N LEU A 22 0.72 7.63 10.56
CA LEU A 22 1.73 7.65 11.64
C LEU A 22 2.01 9.07 12.13
N ARG A 23 1.95 10.06 11.23
CA ARG A 23 2.24 11.45 11.55
C ARG A 23 1.00 12.32 11.64
N HIS A 24 -0.16 11.79 11.27
CA HIS A 24 -1.42 12.53 11.21
C HIS A 24 -1.30 13.75 10.27
N GLU A 25 -0.71 13.53 9.11
CA GLU A 25 -0.45 14.58 8.13
C GLU A 25 -1.07 14.25 6.78
N PHE A 26 -1.47 15.29 6.05
CA PHE A 26 -1.93 15.19 4.67
C PHE A 26 -0.93 15.89 3.76
N SER A 27 -0.71 15.31 2.59
CA SER A 27 0.20 15.88 1.59
C SER A 27 -0.16 15.34 0.21
N THR A 28 0.66 15.67 -0.77
CA THR A 28 0.58 15.15 -2.12
C THR A 28 1.74 14.19 -2.36
N ALA A 29 1.44 13.02 -2.91
CA ALA A 29 2.45 11.99 -3.11
C ALA A 29 3.51 12.42 -4.13
N ALA A 30 4.77 12.17 -3.78
CA ALA A 30 5.91 12.45 -4.64
C ALA A 30 6.11 11.38 -5.71
N GLY A 31 6.84 11.71 -6.77
CA GLY A 31 7.01 10.83 -7.93
C GLY A 31 7.80 9.56 -7.69
N GLU A 32 8.72 9.56 -6.74
CA GLU A 32 9.51 8.38 -6.43
C GLU A 32 8.74 7.33 -5.61
N GLY A 33 7.55 7.68 -5.14
CA GLY A 33 6.80 6.84 -4.23
C GLY A 33 7.24 6.98 -2.77
N PRO A 34 6.66 6.19 -1.87
CA PRO A 34 6.97 6.28 -0.45
C PRO A 34 8.37 5.77 -0.12
N ASP A 35 8.91 6.28 0.99
CA ASP A 35 10.14 5.76 1.56
C ASP A 35 9.84 4.44 2.28
N LEU A 36 10.25 3.34 1.66
CA LEU A 36 10.02 1.99 2.18
C LEU A 36 11.12 1.52 3.13
N SER A 37 12.08 2.39 3.47
CA SER A 37 13.15 2.06 4.41
C SER A 37 12.74 2.23 5.88
N ARG A 38 11.54 2.72 6.12
CA ARG A 38 11.03 3.03 7.46
C ARG A 38 9.58 2.60 7.59
N PRO A 39 9.01 2.59 8.81
CA PRO A 39 7.61 2.26 8.99
C PRO A 39 6.70 3.15 8.15
N ILE A 40 5.67 2.56 7.57
CA ILE A 40 4.70 3.28 6.76
C ILE A 40 3.30 2.78 7.09
N ASP A 41 2.38 3.72 7.22
CA ASP A 41 0.96 3.49 7.35
C ASP A 41 0.26 4.66 6.68
N SER A 42 -0.03 4.52 5.40
CA SER A 42 -0.51 5.62 4.58
C SER A 42 -1.70 5.22 3.74
N VAL A 43 -2.61 6.17 3.55
CA VAL A 43 -3.74 6.03 2.63
C VAL A 43 -3.50 6.95 1.45
N TYR A 44 -3.57 6.39 0.25
CA TYR A 44 -3.49 7.13 -1.00
C TYR A 44 -4.88 7.18 -1.61
N HIS A 45 -5.38 8.38 -1.86
CA HIS A 45 -6.75 8.60 -2.30
C HIS A 45 -6.83 8.80 -3.81
N GLY A 46 -7.87 8.23 -4.43
CA GLY A 46 -8.16 8.46 -5.83
C GLY A 46 -7.28 7.66 -6.78
N ILE A 47 -7.09 6.38 -6.52
CA ILE A 47 -6.35 5.48 -7.41
C ILE A 47 -7.08 5.38 -8.74
N THR A 48 -6.43 5.76 -9.83
CA THR A 48 -7.01 5.72 -11.18
C THR A 48 -6.18 4.92 -12.17
N ALA A 49 -5.00 4.47 -11.77
CA ALA A 49 -4.08 3.73 -12.63
C ALA A 49 -3.47 2.56 -11.86
N PRO A 50 -2.98 1.55 -12.56
CA PRO A 50 -2.26 0.45 -11.90
C PRO A 50 -1.06 0.95 -11.11
N LEU A 51 -0.79 0.28 -10.00
CA LEU A 51 0.44 0.48 -9.25
C LEU A 51 1.45 -0.57 -9.71
N GLU A 52 2.72 -0.27 -9.50
CA GLU A 52 3.79 -1.20 -9.82
C GLU A 52 4.76 -1.30 -8.66
N LEU A 53 4.96 -2.50 -8.16
CA LEU A 53 5.96 -2.78 -7.14
C LEU A 53 7.20 -3.32 -7.83
N GLN A 54 8.28 -2.55 -7.79
CA GLN A 54 9.57 -2.91 -8.35
C GLN A 54 10.52 -3.30 -7.23
N GLY A 55 11.27 -4.33 -7.44
CA GLY A 55 12.26 -4.82 -6.48
C GLY A 55 13.38 -5.55 -7.18
N PRO A 56 14.18 -6.31 -6.45
CA PRO A 56 15.30 -7.08 -7.05
C PRO A 56 14.83 -8.23 -7.92
N GLY A 57 13.58 -8.63 -7.82
CA GLY A 57 12.96 -9.65 -8.67
C GLY A 57 12.05 -9.06 -9.72
N PRO A 58 11.14 -9.87 -10.30
CA PRO A 58 10.17 -9.38 -11.28
C PRO A 58 9.27 -8.30 -10.68
N SER A 59 8.87 -7.34 -11.52
CA SER A 59 7.90 -6.34 -11.12
C SER A 59 6.54 -6.97 -10.91
N LEU A 60 5.77 -6.42 -9.97
CA LEU A 60 4.41 -6.82 -9.71
C LEU A 60 3.48 -5.66 -10.05
N ARG A 61 2.53 -5.90 -10.96
CA ARG A 61 1.50 -4.93 -11.31
C ARG A 61 0.29 -5.17 -10.42
N ILE A 62 -0.21 -4.10 -9.81
CA ILE A 62 -1.33 -4.15 -8.88
C ILE A 62 -2.46 -3.31 -9.44
N GLU A 63 -3.56 -3.96 -9.75
CA GLU A 63 -4.75 -3.32 -10.31
C GLU A 63 -5.90 -3.45 -9.33
N GLN A 64 -6.80 -2.48 -9.32
CA GLN A 64 -8.00 -2.55 -8.49
C GLN A 64 -9.21 -2.02 -9.25
N ASP A 65 -10.36 -2.56 -8.91
CA ASP A 65 -11.64 -2.17 -9.48
C ASP A 65 -12.67 -2.12 -8.34
N GLY A 66 -13.49 -1.07 -8.34
CA GLY A 66 -14.48 -0.86 -7.29
C GLY A 66 -13.93 -0.20 -6.02
N PHE A 67 -12.63 -0.10 -5.86
CA PHE A 67 -11.99 0.58 -4.74
C PHE A 67 -11.35 1.89 -5.22
N ALA A 68 -11.57 2.96 -4.48
CA ALA A 68 -11.01 4.27 -4.84
C ALA A 68 -9.62 4.52 -4.26
N ASP A 69 -9.28 3.87 -3.16
CA ASP A 69 -8.11 4.19 -2.37
C ASP A 69 -7.19 2.98 -2.23
N ALA A 70 -5.97 3.24 -1.76
CA ALA A 70 -5.03 2.18 -1.41
C ALA A 70 -4.38 2.49 -0.07
N VAL A 71 -4.23 1.47 0.76
CA VAL A 71 -3.47 1.54 1.99
C VAL A 71 -2.13 0.87 1.77
N VAL A 72 -1.07 1.56 2.13
CA VAL A 72 0.30 1.03 2.09
C VAL A 72 0.81 0.95 3.51
N TRP A 73 1.19 -0.26 3.94
CA TRP A 73 1.55 -0.49 5.33
C TRP A 73 2.73 -1.44 5.47
N ASN A 74 3.62 -1.08 6.37
CA ASN A 74 4.64 -1.95 6.93
C ASN A 74 5.01 -1.43 8.32
N PRO A 75 5.02 -2.28 9.34
CA PRO A 75 5.23 -1.82 10.72
C PRO A 75 6.68 -1.40 11.01
N GLY A 76 7.65 -1.86 10.21
CA GLY A 76 9.04 -1.76 10.56
C GLY A 76 9.44 -2.80 11.60
N ASP A 77 10.74 -2.96 11.83
CA ASP A 77 11.25 -4.02 12.69
C ASP A 77 10.82 -3.86 14.16
N GLU A 78 10.82 -2.63 14.66
CA GLU A 78 10.53 -2.38 16.07
C GLU A 78 9.07 -2.73 16.41
N ALA A 79 8.12 -2.22 15.64
CA ALA A 79 6.71 -2.51 15.88
C ALA A 79 6.36 -3.97 15.55
N ALA A 80 7.04 -4.55 14.57
CA ALA A 80 6.83 -5.95 14.20
C ALA A 80 7.19 -6.90 15.33
N ALA A 81 8.13 -6.54 16.19
CA ALA A 81 8.52 -7.36 17.33
C ALA A 81 7.38 -7.60 18.32
N ALA A 82 6.38 -6.72 18.34
CA ALA A 82 5.20 -6.84 19.18
C ALA A 82 4.07 -7.66 18.51
N ILE A 83 4.24 -8.06 17.25
CA ILE A 83 3.25 -8.83 16.50
C ILE A 83 3.75 -10.28 16.45
N GLY A 84 3.03 -11.18 17.14
CA GLY A 84 3.48 -12.57 17.32
C GLY A 84 3.67 -13.36 16.04
N ASP A 85 2.93 -13.02 14.98
CA ASP A 85 2.99 -13.73 13.71
C ASP A 85 4.09 -13.23 12.78
N ILE A 86 4.81 -12.18 13.15
CA ILE A 86 5.92 -11.64 12.36
C ILE A 86 7.22 -12.01 13.07
N GLY A 87 8.00 -12.88 12.47
CA GLY A 87 9.28 -13.31 13.01
C GLY A 87 10.39 -12.26 12.86
N PRO A 88 11.54 -12.50 13.49
CA PRO A 88 12.68 -11.56 13.39
C PRO A 88 13.08 -11.32 11.93
N GLY A 89 13.19 -10.05 11.54
CA GLY A 89 13.59 -9.64 10.19
C GLY A 89 12.51 -9.80 9.12
N GLU A 90 11.39 -10.42 9.42
CA GLU A 90 10.34 -10.65 8.42
C GLU A 90 9.64 -9.38 7.96
N ALA A 91 9.60 -8.34 8.80
CA ALA A 91 9.02 -7.06 8.39
C ALA A 91 9.71 -6.45 7.16
N ARG A 92 10.95 -6.80 6.90
CA ARG A 92 11.70 -6.35 5.73
C ARG A 92 11.34 -7.10 4.44
N ARG A 93 10.52 -8.15 4.56
CA ARG A 93 10.27 -9.10 3.48
C ARG A 93 8.89 -8.95 2.87
N PHE A 94 8.09 -8.00 3.34
CA PHE A 94 6.76 -7.78 2.81
C PHE A 94 6.41 -6.30 2.77
N LEU A 95 5.39 -5.99 1.98
CA LEU A 95 4.73 -4.70 1.96
C LEU A 95 3.25 -4.97 1.74
N CYS A 96 2.40 -4.40 2.58
CA CYS A 96 0.97 -4.47 2.36
C CYS A 96 0.56 -3.33 1.43
N VAL A 97 -0.08 -3.69 0.33
CA VAL A 97 -0.71 -2.75 -0.60
C VAL A 97 -2.14 -3.21 -0.74
N GLU A 98 -3.04 -2.48 -0.12
CA GLU A 98 -4.42 -2.91 0.06
C GLU A 98 -5.35 -2.03 -0.76
N ALA A 99 -6.18 -2.64 -1.60
CA ALA A 99 -7.30 -1.93 -2.22
C ALA A 99 -8.30 -1.56 -1.11
N ALA A 100 -8.70 -0.30 -1.05
CA ALA A 100 -9.48 0.20 0.07
C ALA A 100 -10.50 1.26 -0.37
N GLN A 101 -11.54 1.42 0.45
CA GLN A 101 -12.56 2.43 0.25
C GLN A 101 -12.67 3.25 1.54
N VAL A 102 -11.82 4.27 1.67
CA VAL A 102 -11.65 5.02 2.91
C VAL A 102 -12.32 6.39 2.84
N GLN A 103 -12.05 7.15 1.77
CA GLN A 103 -12.50 8.53 1.65
C GLN A 103 -14.03 8.62 1.60
N THR A 104 -14.65 7.80 0.77
CA THR A 104 -16.10 7.78 0.58
C THR A 104 -16.62 6.39 0.91
N PRO A 105 -17.31 6.22 2.05
CA PRO A 105 -17.86 4.92 2.43
C PRO A 105 -18.86 4.40 1.39
N VAL A 106 -18.86 3.09 1.21
CA VAL A 106 -19.88 2.41 0.41
C VAL A 106 -21.06 2.08 1.32
N LEU A 107 -22.23 2.54 0.92
CA LEU A 107 -23.47 2.23 1.63
C LEU A 107 -24.15 1.04 0.94
N VAL A 108 -24.31 -0.05 1.67
CA VAL A 108 -24.98 -1.27 1.17
C VAL A 108 -26.33 -1.38 1.88
N GLU A 109 -27.39 -1.17 1.13
CA GLU A 109 -28.74 -1.29 1.65
C GLU A 109 -29.15 -2.76 1.80
N PRO A 110 -30.17 -3.07 2.61
CA PRO A 110 -30.67 -4.43 2.71
C PRO A 110 -31.04 -5.02 1.36
N GLY A 111 -30.56 -6.23 1.08
CA GLY A 111 -30.81 -6.90 -0.20
C GLY A 111 -29.90 -6.49 -1.35
N GLN A 112 -29.04 -5.49 -1.13
CA GLN A 112 -28.05 -5.07 -2.13
C GLN A 112 -26.68 -5.68 -1.82
N ALA A 113 -25.82 -5.70 -2.83
CA ALA A 113 -24.46 -6.18 -2.71
C ALA A 113 -23.50 -5.18 -3.35
N TRP A 114 -22.29 -5.12 -2.82
CA TRP A 114 -21.20 -4.37 -3.40
C TRP A 114 -20.03 -5.32 -3.62
N SER A 115 -19.28 -5.10 -4.69
CA SER A 115 -18.10 -5.91 -4.97
C SER A 115 -16.97 -5.03 -5.47
N GLY A 116 -15.77 -5.48 -5.19
CA GLY A 116 -14.54 -4.89 -5.70
C GLY A 116 -13.50 -5.98 -5.86
N SER A 117 -12.43 -5.67 -6.57
CA SER A 117 -11.36 -6.63 -6.80
C SER A 117 -9.99 -5.97 -6.77
N GLN A 118 -9.00 -6.77 -6.44
CA GLN A 118 -7.59 -6.45 -6.60
C GLN A 118 -6.94 -7.58 -7.39
N VAL A 119 -6.19 -7.21 -8.42
CA VAL A 119 -5.52 -8.19 -9.28
C VAL A 119 -4.02 -7.93 -9.22
N LEU A 120 -3.27 -8.99 -8.95
CA LEU A 120 -1.81 -8.96 -8.95
C LEU A 120 -1.33 -9.71 -10.20
N ARG A 121 -0.48 -9.05 -11.00
CA ARG A 121 0.04 -9.62 -12.24
C ARG A 121 1.55 -9.60 -12.26
N LEU A 122 2.13 -10.73 -12.57
CA LEU A 122 3.54 -10.83 -12.92
C LEU A 122 3.70 -10.57 -14.42
N PRO A 123 4.87 -10.07 -14.86
CA PRO A 123 5.15 -9.85 -16.28
C PRO A 123 5.23 -11.15 -17.08
#